data_5f76afa90e12874225d467bb6665720c
#
_entry.id   5f76afa90e12874225d467bb6665720c
#
_cell.length_a   1.000
_cell.length_b   1.000
_cell.length_c   1.000
_cell.angle_alpha   90.00
_cell.angle_beta   90.00
_cell.angle_gamma   90.00
#
_symmetry.space_group_name_H-M   'P 1'
#
loop_
_entity.id
_entity.type
_entity.pdbx_description
1 polymer ?
#
loop_
_entity_poly.entity_id
_entity_poly.type
_entity_poly.pdbx_seq_one_letter_code
_entity_poly.pdbx_strand_id
1 'polypeptide(L)'
;MEIGRFCGSNGELGRERENTMKKTKAFVASLALALGMAFAAGGVPKIAVSPPGAPASPTNAVEVVRDGEYTSKSEVAAYVRKFSGALPKNFMTKSQARALGWQGGPLEPYAPGKSIGGDRFGNYERRLPALNGGFYKECDIDTKGKPRGAKRLVFTSKGRRIYYTDDHYQTFKEVK
;
A
#
# COMPACT_ATOMS: atom_id res chain seq x y z
N MET A 1 66.49 -13.79 -18.18
CA MET A 1 66.47 -12.34 -18.50
C MET A 1 65.14 -11.85 -18.05
N GLU A 2 65.18 -11.34 -16.94
CA GLU A 2 64.96 -9.97 -16.33
C GLU A 2 63.47 -9.69 -16.27
N ILE A 3 62.87 -9.78 -15.07
CA ILE A 3 62.77 -8.87 -13.95
C ILE A 3 62.28 -7.49 -14.39
N GLY A 4 61.09 -7.17 -14.00
CA GLY A 4 60.46 -5.85 -14.04
C GLY A 4 59.46 -5.71 -12.90
N ARG A 5 59.99 -5.53 -11.70
CA ARG A 5 59.25 -5.08 -10.52
C ARG A 5 58.89 -3.60 -10.73
N PHE A 6 57.65 -3.19 -10.56
CA PHE A 6 57.33 -1.80 -10.26
C PHE A 6 56.43 -1.75 -9.03
N CYS A 7 57.04 -1.27 -8.00
CA CYS A 7 56.48 -0.88 -6.72
C CYS A 7 56.24 0.62 -6.79
N GLY A 8 55.15 1.09 -6.27
CA GLY A 8 54.85 2.52 -6.10
C GLY A 8 53.41 2.62 -5.69
N SER A 9 53.12 2.68 -4.50
CA SER A 9 53.15 3.69 -3.44
C SER A 9 51.97 4.66 -3.54
N ASN A 10 51.17 4.59 -2.48
CA ASN A 10 50.57 5.71 -1.75
C ASN A 10 49.54 6.60 -2.44
N GLY A 11 48.44 6.71 -1.80
CA GLY A 11 47.45 7.74 -1.94
C GLY A 11 46.33 7.54 -0.94
N GLU A 12 46.65 7.78 0.32
CA GLU A 12 45.72 8.36 1.28
C GLU A 12 45.11 9.60 0.65
N LEU A 13 43.80 9.62 0.54
CA LEU A 13 43.01 10.87 0.54
C LEU A 13 41.52 10.49 0.55
N GLY A 14 40.92 10.74 1.67
CA GLY A 14 39.47 10.76 1.70
C GLY A 14 38.81 10.40 3.02
N ARG A 15 39.50 10.55 4.12
CA ARG A 15 38.86 10.78 5.41
C ARG A 15 38.42 12.23 5.36
N GLU A 16 37.15 12.47 5.33
CA GLU A 16 36.43 13.69 5.69
C GLU A 16 35.16 13.84 4.87
N ARG A 17 34.11 13.26 5.36
CA ARG A 17 32.74 13.80 5.33
C ARG A 17 31.89 13.10 6.38
N GLU A 18 32.43 12.97 7.53
CA GLU A 18 31.67 12.80 8.75
C GLU A 18 31.45 14.23 9.31
N ASN A 19 30.24 14.44 9.78
CA ASN A 19 29.91 15.59 10.61
C ASN A 19 29.23 16.77 9.91
N THR A 20 27.92 16.66 9.67
CA THR A 20 27.03 17.83 9.89
C THR A 20 25.61 17.35 10.10
N MET A 21 25.32 16.82 11.26
CA MET A 21 23.96 16.78 11.75
C MET A 21 23.94 16.89 13.27
N LYS A 22 24.21 18.06 13.72
CA LYS A 22 24.00 18.46 15.12
C LYS A 22 23.05 19.65 15.16
N LYS A 23 21.92 19.42 15.78
CA LYS A 23 21.16 20.33 16.65
C LYS A 23 20.43 21.50 16.01
N THR A 24 19.12 21.40 16.02
CA THR A 24 18.32 22.54 16.48
C THR A 24 17.14 22.01 17.31
N LYS A 25 17.34 22.04 18.60
CA LYS A 25 16.27 22.11 19.59
C LYS A 25 15.96 23.59 19.75
N ALA A 26 14.75 23.99 19.47
CA ALA A 26 14.22 25.27 19.88
C ALA A 26 12.98 25.08 20.71
N PHE A 27 13.12 25.31 21.97
CA PHE A 27 12.11 25.55 22.98
C PHE A 27 11.39 26.86 22.63
N VAL A 28 10.03 26.81 22.59
CA VAL A 28 9.25 28.02 22.90
C VAL A 28 8.10 27.59 23.80
N ALA A 29 8.29 27.84 25.07
CA ALA A 29 7.24 27.95 26.06
C ALA A 29 6.67 29.37 25.98
N SER A 30 5.37 29.49 25.79
CA SER A 30 4.67 30.73 26.08
C SER A 30 3.41 30.40 26.86
N LEU A 31 3.54 30.73 28.11
CA LEU A 31 2.48 30.83 29.12
C LEU A 31 1.77 32.17 28.89
N ALA A 32 0.46 32.13 28.63
CA ALA A 32 -0.40 33.28 28.74
C ALA A 32 -1.65 32.93 29.53
N LEU A 33 -1.63 33.36 30.77
CA LEU A 33 -2.73 33.39 31.70
C LEU A 33 -3.57 34.64 31.38
N ALA A 34 -4.85 34.50 31.08
CA ALA A 34 -5.80 35.61 31.12
C ALA A 34 -7.15 35.14 31.68
N LEU A 35 -7.42 35.74 32.79
CA LEU A 35 -8.60 35.69 33.63
C LEU A 35 -9.73 36.51 32.97
N GLY A 36 -10.98 36.04 33.07
CA GLY A 36 -12.07 36.98 33.13
C GLY A 36 -13.32 36.70 32.31
N MET A 37 -14.37 36.52 33.07
CA MET A 37 -15.77 36.94 32.93
C MET A 37 -16.77 35.96 32.37
N ALA A 38 -17.57 35.47 33.32
CA ALA A 38 -18.89 34.88 33.14
C ALA A 38 -19.87 35.90 32.53
N PHE A 39 -20.56 35.48 31.45
CA PHE A 39 -21.84 36.07 31.05
C PHE A 39 -22.87 34.95 30.92
N ALA A 40 -23.77 34.89 31.86
CA ALA A 40 -24.99 34.13 31.74
C ALA A 40 -25.97 34.91 30.87
N ALA A 41 -26.38 34.35 29.76
CA ALA A 41 -27.54 34.83 29.01
C ALA A 41 -28.20 33.63 28.31
N GLY A 42 -29.49 33.47 28.61
CA GLY A 42 -30.42 32.45 28.20
C GLY A 42 -30.36 32.02 26.74
N GLY A 43 -30.07 30.75 26.55
CA GLY A 43 -30.12 30.12 25.25
C GLY A 43 -31.47 29.51 24.98
N VAL A 44 -32.17 30.06 24.01
CA VAL A 44 -33.35 29.47 23.37
C VAL A 44 -32.94 28.12 22.76
N PRO A 45 -33.69 27.02 22.91
CA PRO A 45 -33.35 25.78 22.23
C PRO A 45 -33.58 25.97 20.73
N LYS A 46 -32.47 25.97 19.95
CA LYS A 46 -32.55 25.80 18.50
C LYS A 46 -33.03 24.39 18.22
N ILE A 47 -34.29 24.25 17.88
CA ILE A 47 -34.81 23.06 17.24
C ILE A 47 -34.15 23.00 15.87
N ALA A 48 -33.19 22.13 15.72
CA ALA A 48 -32.58 21.79 14.41
C ALA A 48 -33.64 21.01 13.63
N VAL A 49 -34.39 21.73 12.78
CA VAL A 49 -35.18 21.10 11.75
C VAL A 49 -34.24 20.57 10.71
N SER A 50 -34.00 19.25 10.74
CA SER A 50 -33.35 18.56 9.66
C SER A 50 -34.22 18.61 8.41
N PRO A 51 -33.67 18.96 7.23
CA PRO A 51 -34.46 18.93 6.00
C PRO A 51 -34.84 17.47 5.69
N PRO A 52 -36.08 17.17 5.30
CA PRO A 52 -36.50 15.87 4.90
C PRO A 52 -35.93 15.56 3.50
N GLY A 53 -35.21 14.46 3.36
CA GLY A 53 -34.97 13.82 2.06
C GLY A 53 -33.57 13.97 1.48
N ALA A 54 -32.54 13.53 2.21
CA ALA A 54 -31.39 12.94 1.53
C ALA A 54 -31.65 11.44 1.42
N PRO A 55 -31.62 10.80 0.25
CA PRO A 55 -31.68 9.36 0.17
C PRO A 55 -30.47 8.81 0.90
N ALA A 56 -30.71 8.09 1.99
CA ALA A 56 -29.70 7.28 2.64
C ALA A 56 -29.21 6.25 1.62
N SER A 57 -28.07 6.50 1.03
CA SER A 57 -27.34 5.50 0.30
C SER A 57 -26.67 4.57 1.33
N PRO A 58 -27.14 3.33 1.51
CA PRO A 58 -26.43 2.36 2.30
C PRO A 58 -25.38 1.71 1.41
N THR A 59 -24.38 2.46 1.02
CA THR A 59 -23.21 1.85 0.44
C THR A 59 -22.08 2.11 1.42
N ASN A 60 -21.72 1.10 2.21
CA ASN A 60 -20.43 0.99 2.85
C ASN A 60 -19.35 0.93 1.76
N ALA A 61 -19.25 1.97 0.96
CA ALA A 61 -18.21 2.12 -0.01
C ALA A 61 -16.91 2.34 0.78
N VAL A 62 -16.05 1.36 0.75
CA VAL A 62 -14.73 1.46 1.35
C VAL A 62 -14.01 2.62 0.66
N GLU A 63 -13.79 3.70 1.39
CA GLU A 63 -13.09 4.85 0.84
C GLU A 63 -11.59 4.56 0.76
N VAL A 64 -11.03 4.73 -0.43
CA VAL A 64 -9.59 4.52 -0.68
C VAL A 64 -8.99 5.74 -1.38
N VAL A 65 -7.75 6.03 -1.03
CA VAL A 65 -6.97 7.14 -1.60
C VAL A 65 -5.75 6.62 -2.34
N ARG A 66 -5.25 7.40 -3.32
CA ARG A 66 -4.18 6.94 -4.23
C ARG A 66 -2.91 6.52 -3.50
N ASP A 67 -2.51 7.24 -2.47
CA ASP A 67 -1.27 6.99 -1.73
C ASP A 67 -1.48 6.12 -0.48
N GLY A 68 -2.66 5.49 -0.37
CA GLY A 68 -2.99 4.57 0.71
C GLY A 68 -2.27 3.23 0.61
N GLU A 69 -2.18 2.55 1.75
CA GLU A 69 -1.69 1.18 1.86
C GLU A 69 -2.83 0.29 2.34
N TYR A 70 -3.15 -0.71 1.57
CA TYR A 70 -4.31 -1.57 1.79
C TYR A 70 -3.92 -3.03 1.62
N THR A 71 -4.49 -3.92 2.44
CA THR A 71 -4.20 -5.36 2.41
C THR A 71 -5.44 -6.23 2.46
N SER A 72 -6.57 -5.70 2.93
CA SER A 72 -7.81 -6.46 2.99
C SER A 72 -8.46 -6.62 1.62
N LYS A 73 -9.25 -7.67 1.46
CA LYS A 73 -10.00 -7.95 0.23
C LYS A 73 -10.85 -6.75 -0.24
N SER A 74 -11.60 -6.14 0.67
CA SER A 74 -12.52 -5.04 0.35
C SER A 74 -11.78 -3.77 -0.08
N GLU A 75 -10.76 -3.36 0.65
CA GLU A 75 -9.99 -2.16 0.35
C GLU A 75 -9.21 -2.28 -0.96
N VAL A 76 -8.51 -3.43 -1.16
CA VAL A 76 -7.75 -3.65 -2.39
C VAL A 76 -8.68 -3.76 -3.60
N ALA A 77 -9.84 -4.39 -3.47
CA ALA A 77 -10.83 -4.44 -4.55
C ALA A 77 -11.38 -3.04 -4.88
N ALA A 78 -11.72 -2.23 -3.87
CA ALA A 78 -12.15 -0.86 -4.06
C ALA A 78 -11.07 -0.01 -4.75
N TYR A 79 -9.81 -0.17 -4.32
CA TYR A 79 -8.67 0.53 -4.92
C TYR A 79 -8.49 0.16 -6.40
N VAL A 80 -8.47 -1.14 -6.71
CA VAL A 80 -8.33 -1.66 -8.08
C VAL A 80 -9.43 -1.12 -9.01
N ARG A 81 -10.68 -1.03 -8.53
CA ARG A 81 -11.78 -0.42 -9.30
C ARG A 81 -11.58 1.07 -9.50
N LYS A 82 -11.33 1.79 -8.42
CA LYS A 82 -11.20 3.26 -8.43
C LYS A 82 -10.03 3.71 -9.30
N PHE A 83 -8.93 2.97 -9.32
CA PHE A 83 -7.70 3.33 -10.03
C PHE A 83 -7.41 2.43 -11.23
N SER A 84 -8.45 1.94 -11.90
CA SER A 84 -8.38 1.25 -13.20
C SER A 84 -7.35 0.13 -13.27
N GLY A 85 -7.34 -0.75 -12.27
CA GLY A 85 -6.44 -1.92 -12.22
C GLY A 85 -5.04 -1.64 -11.68
N ALA A 86 -4.82 -0.45 -11.10
CA ALA A 86 -3.63 -0.18 -10.30
C ALA A 86 -3.73 -0.87 -8.94
N LEU A 87 -2.60 -1.17 -8.33
CA LEU A 87 -2.50 -1.65 -6.95
C LEU A 87 -1.99 -0.55 -6.02
N PRO A 88 -2.33 -0.62 -4.72
CA PRO A 88 -1.78 0.26 -3.70
C PRO A 88 -0.25 0.24 -3.66
N LYS A 89 0.37 1.30 -3.15
CA LYS A 89 1.84 1.46 -3.12
C LYS A 89 2.60 0.41 -2.30
N ASN A 90 1.89 -0.31 -1.42
CA ASN A 90 2.47 -1.40 -0.65
C ASN A 90 2.55 -2.74 -1.42
N PHE A 91 2.16 -2.77 -2.69
CA PHE A 91 2.34 -3.94 -3.54
C PHE A 91 3.59 -3.82 -4.42
N MET A 92 4.21 -4.97 -4.68
CA MET A 92 5.33 -5.11 -5.61
C MET A 92 5.23 -6.43 -6.37
N THR A 93 5.78 -6.48 -7.58
CA THR A 93 5.79 -7.69 -8.39
C THR A 93 6.79 -8.71 -7.87
N LYS A 94 6.62 -9.97 -8.26
CA LYS A 94 7.60 -11.04 -7.99
C LYS A 94 8.99 -10.69 -8.53
N SER A 95 9.06 -10.04 -9.70
CA SER A 95 10.33 -9.59 -10.28
C SER A 95 11.03 -8.56 -9.40
N GLN A 96 10.31 -7.56 -8.91
CA GLN A 96 10.85 -6.56 -7.98
C GLN A 96 11.31 -7.19 -6.66
N ALA A 97 10.51 -8.12 -6.11
CA ALA A 97 10.88 -8.82 -4.89
C ALA A 97 12.15 -9.68 -5.07
N ARG A 98 12.28 -10.37 -6.21
CA ARG A 98 13.50 -11.15 -6.53
C ARG A 98 14.73 -10.26 -6.68
N ALA A 99 14.60 -9.06 -7.18
CA ALA A 99 15.70 -8.10 -7.25
C ALA A 99 16.21 -7.69 -5.85
N LEU A 100 15.40 -7.86 -4.80
CA LEU A 100 15.78 -7.69 -3.39
C LEU A 100 16.29 -8.99 -2.73
N GLY A 101 16.47 -10.06 -3.51
CA GLY A 101 16.94 -11.37 -3.02
C GLY A 101 15.83 -12.34 -2.58
N TRP A 102 14.55 -11.97 -2.69
CA TRP A 102 13.45 -12.87 -2.35
C TRP A 102 13.33 -14.03 -3.32
N GLN A 103 13.29 -15.26 -2.79
CA GLN A 103 13.18 -16.49 -3.59
C GLN A 103 11.87 -17.25 -3.33
N GLY A 104 10.96 -16.66 -2.57
CA GLY A 104 9.71 -17.28 -2.15
C GLY A 104 9.49 -17.18 -0.64
N GLY A 105 8.31 -17.63 -0.16
CA GLY A 105 7.97 -17.58 1.25
C GLY A 105 7.64 -16.16 1.76
N PRO A 106 7.94 -15.85 3.04
CA PRO A 106 7.66 -14.55 3.63
C PRO A 106 8.40 -13.43 2.90
N LEU A 107 7.71 -12.31 2.63
CA LEU A 107 8.31 -11.15 1.98
C LEU A 107 8.93 -10.16 2.99
N GLU A 108 8.46 -10.18 4.22
CA GLU A 108 8.81 -9.21 5.26
C GLU A 108 10.33 -9.00 5.46
N PRO A 109 11.20 -10.04 5.42
CA PRO A 109 12.65 -9.85 5.57
C PRO A 109 13.31 -9.06 4.42
N TYR A 110 12.68 -9.02 3.24
CA TYR A 110 13.23 -8.41 2.03
C TYR A 110 12.58 -7.05 1.72
N ALA A 111 11.32 -6.92 2.03
CA ALA A 111 10.53 -5.71 1.80
C ALA A 111 9.46 -5.55 2.89
N PRO A 112 9.84 -4.98 4.05
CA PRO A 112 8.94 -4.81 5.19
C PRO A 112 7.65 -4.07 4.81
N GLY A 113 6.51 -4.60 5.26
CA GLY A 113 5.19 -4.02 5.01
C GLY A 113 4.68 -4.13 3.58
N LYS A 114 5.42 -4.79 2.67
CA LYS A 114 5.00 -5.00 1.28
C LYS A 114 4.26 -6.33 1.09
N SER A 115 3.50 -6.40 0.01
CA SER A 115 2.78 -7.59 -0.44
C SER A 115 3.09 -7.86 -1.90
N ILE A 116 3.04 -9.12 -2.33
CA ILE A 116 3.24 -9.48 -3.74
C ILE A 116 1.96 -9.19 -4.52
N GLY A 117 2.11 -8.51 -5.66
CA GLY A 117 1.00 -8.27 -6.56
C GLY A 117 1.39 -7.51 -7.82
N GLY A 118 0.50 -7.57 -8.82
CA GLY A 118 0.68 -6.91 -10.11
C GLY A 118 1.21 -7.83 -11.21
N ASP A 119 1.61 -9.04 -10.87
CA ASP A 119 2.03 -10.04 -11.85
C ASP A 119 0.85 -10.53 -12.70
N ARG A 120 1.13 -10.96 -13.93
CA ARG A 120 0.14 -11.52 -14.83
C ARG A 120 -0.33 -12.89 -14.33
N PHE A 121 -1.64 -13.08 -14.26
CA PHE A 121 -2.27 -14.37 -13.99
C PHE A 121 -2.68 -15.04 -15.30
N GLY A 122 -2.20 -16.27 -15.54
CA GLY A 122 -2.32 -16.94 -16.84
C GLY A 122 -3.69 -17.54 -17.14
N ASN A 123 -4.51 -17.84 -16.11
CA ASN A 123 -5.81 -18.55 -16.25
C ASN A 123 -5.74 -19.80 -17.12
N TYR A 124 -4.64 -20.57 -17.05
CA TYR A 124 -4.38 -21.74 -17.89
C TYR A 124 -5.44 -22.85 -17.70
N GLU A 125 -5.97 -22.96 -16.49
CA GLU A 125 -7.03 -23.92 -16.13
C GLU A 125 -8.42 -23.44 -16.52
N ARG A 126 -8.53 -22.25 -17.14
CA ARG A 126 -9.78 -21.65 -17.60
C ARG A 126 -10.88 -21.54 -16.53
N ARG A 127 -10.47 -21.38 -15.26
CA ARG A 127 -11.41 -21.21 -14.13
C ARG A 127 -12.09 -19.84 -14.11
N LEU A 128 -11.49 -18.87 -14.77
CA LEU A 128 -12.07 -17.54 -15.01
C LEU A 128 -12.49 -17.40 -16.47
N PRO A 129 -13.47 -16.52 -16.77
CA PRO A 129 -13.89 -16.26 -18.15
C PRO A 129 -12.72 -15.86 -19.05
N ALA A 130 -12.76 -16.30 -20.32
CA ALA A 130 -11.83 -15.81 -21.33
C ALA A 130 -12.02 -14.29 -21.54
N LEU A 131 -10.93 -13.56 -21.79
CA LEU A 131 -10.97 -12.14 -22.04
C LEU A 131 -10.79 -11.85 -23.54
N ASN A 132 -11.70 -11.09 -24.11
CA ASN A 132 -11.56 -10.52 -25.45
C ASN A 132 -10.67 -9.26 -25.36
N GLY A 133 -9.37 -9.49 -25.35
CA GLY A 133 -8.37 -8.45 -25.10
C GLY A 133 -8.07 -8.23 -23.61
N GLY A 134 -6.87 -7.73 -23.33
CA GLY A 134 -6.37 -7.56 -21.97
C GLY A 134 -5.86 -8.86 -21.34
N PHE A 135 -5.63 -8.81 -20.06
CA PHE A 135 -5.10 -9.93 -19.28
C PHE A 135 -5.54 -9.81 -17.82
N TYR A 136 -5.42 -10.89 -17.08
CA TYR A 136 -5.58 -10.90 -15.65
C TYR A 136 -4.29 -10.56 -14.93
N LYS A 137 -4.41 -9.85 -13.81
CA LYS A 137 -3.37 -9.64 -12.80
C LYS A 137 -3.78 -10.31 -11.51
N GLU A 138 -2.82 -10.61 -10.65
CA GLU A 138 -3.06 -11.16 -9.33
C GLU A 138 -2.40 -10.33 -8.24
N CYS A 139 -2.90 -10.42 -7.01
CA CYS A 139 -2.24 -9.91 -5.82
C CYS A 139 -2.60 -10.72 -4.57
N ASP A 140 -1.66 -10.75 -3.63
CA ASP A 140 -1.84 -11.38 -2.33
C ASP A 140 -2.77 -10.52 -1.45
N ILE A 141 -3.56 -11.18 -0.60
CA ILE A 141 -4.46 -10.52 0.35
C ILE A 141 -4.13 -10.98 1.77
N ASP A 142 -4.24 -10.04 2.73
CA ASP A 142 -4.00 -10.26 4.17
C ASP A 142 -2.57 -10.74 4.50
N THR A 143 -1.54 -10.29 3.78
CA THR A 143 -0.15 -10.78 3.92
C THR A 143 0.80 -9.80 4.60
N LYS A 144 0.39 -8.59 4.97
CA LYS A 144 1.26 -7.59 5.64
C LYS A 144 1.79 -8.15 6.95
N GLY A 145 3.14 -8.26 7.07
CA GLY A 145 3.81 -8.80 8.25
C GLY A 145 3.52 -10.28 8.55
N LYS A 146 2.97 -11.02 7.58
CA LYS A 146 2.60 -12.43 7.73
C LYS A 146 3.16 -13.25 6.57
N PRO A 147 3.35 -14.57 6.76
CA PRO A 147 3.64 -15.48 5.66
C PRO A 147 2.55 -15.40 4.58
N ARG A 148 2.93 -15.61 3.33
CA ARG A 148 1.98 -15.65 2.21
C ARG A 148 1.03 -16.84 2.39
N GLY A 149 -0.26 -16.53 2.52
CA GLY A 149 -1.34 -17.54 2.57
C GLY A 149 -1.87 -17.88 1.18
N ALA A 150 -3.05 -18.51 1.12
CA ALA A 150 -3.75 -18.89 -0.11
C ALA A 150 -4.63 -17.78 -0.73
N LYS A 151 -4.92 -16.72 0.04
CA LYS A 151 -5.85 -15.65 -0.36
C LYS A 151 -5.28 -14.77 -1.47
N ARG A 152 -6.05 -14.58 -2.55
CA ARG A 152 -5.67 -13.74 -3.69
C ARG A 152 -6.86 -12.94 -4.20
N LEU A 153 -6.57 -11.80 -4.80
CA LEU A 153 -7.44 -11.20 -5.81
C LEU A 153 -6.84 -11.42 -7.20
N VAL A 154 -7.70 -11.79 -8.14
CA VAL A 154 -7.39 -11.85 -9.56
C VAL A 154 -8.33 -10.89 -10.28
N PHE A 155 -7.80 -9.98 -11.07
CA PHE A 155 -8.58 -8.91 -11.68
C PHE A 155 -8.11 -8.60 -13.10
N THR A 156 -9.05 -8.11 -13.90
CA THR A 156 -8.72 -7.67 -15.26
C THR A 156 -7.76 -6.48 -15.22
N SER A 157 -6.90 -6.35 -16.23
CA SER A 157 -5.87 -5.29 -16.30
C SER A 157 -6.41 -3.86 -16.12
N LYS A 158 -7.70 -3.64 -16.38
CA LYS A 158 -8.42 -2.37 -16.16
C LYS A 158 -9.27 -2.36 -14.88
N GLY A 159 -9.19 -3.38 -14.03
CA GLY A 159 -9.92 -3.43 -12.75
C GLY A 159 -11.44 -3.58 -12.85
N ARG A 160 -12.00 -3.88 -14.04
CA ARG A 160 -13.45 -3.94 -14.25
C ARG A 160 -14.10 -5.18 -13.62
N ARG A 161 -13.41 -6.31 -13.63
CA ARG A 161 -13.84 -7.55 -13.01
C ARG A 161 -12.79 -8.00 -12.03
N ILE A 162 -13.22 -8.36 -10.83
CA ILE A 162 -12.36 -8.75 -9.72
C ILE A 162 -12.90 -10.05 -9.14
N TYR A 163 -12.03 -11.00 -8.93
CA TYR A 163 -12.33 -12.31 -8.37
C TYR A 163 -11.48 -12.54 -7.13
N TYR A 164 -12.06 -13.16 -6.14
CA TYR A 164 -11.39 -13.57 -4.91
C TYR A 164 -11.30 -15.09 -4.84
N THR A 165 -10.16 -15.56 -4.36
CA THR A 165 -9.94 -16.97 -3.98
C THR A 165 -9.30 -17.03 -2.60
N ASP A 166 -9.65 -18.01 -1.81
CA ASP A 166 -9.08 -18.31 -0.49
C ASP A 166 -8.47 -19.72 -0.39
N ASP A 167 -8.51 -20.45 -1.49
CA ASP A 167 -8.07 -21.83 -1.65
C ASP A 167 -6.97 -22.01 -2.71
N HIS A 168 -6.14 -20.96 -2.90
CA HIS A 168 -5.04 -20.94 -3.85
C HIS A 168 -5.47 -21.30 -5.29
N TYR A 169 -6.43 -20.53 -5.80
CA TYR A 169 -6.98 -20.59 -7.18
C TYR A 169 -7.85 -21.79 -7.53
N GLN A 170 -8.28 -22.60 -6.54
CA GLN A 170 -9.19 -23.73 -6.82
C GLN A 170 -10.60 -23.23 -7.16
N THR A 171 -11.09 -22.26 -6.41
CA THR A 171 -12.39 -21.61 -6.67
C THR A 171 -12.27 -20.10 -6.70
N PHE A 172 -13.21 -19.45 -7.39
CA PHE A 172 -13.27 -18.00 -7.52
C PHE A 172 -14.67 -17.48 -7.22
N LYS A 173 -14.74 -16.38 -6.47
CA LYS A 173 -15.97 -15.64 -6.18
C LYS A 173 -15.81 -14.23 -6.77
N GLU A 174 -16.74 -13.80 -7.62
CA GLU A 174 -16.71 -12.43 -8.14
C GLU A 174 -16.98 -11.44 -7.01
N VAL A 175 -16.12 -10.46 -6.88
CA VAL A 175 -16.27 -9.35 -5.92
C VAL A 175 -17.09 -8.27 -6.60
N LYS A 176 -18.27 -7.97 -6.07
CA LYS A 176 -19.18 -6.93 -6.56
C LYS A 176 -18.86 -5.58 -5.96
#